data_d429ed181fc84badaa82269e4e66c80f
#
_entry.id   d429ed181fc84badaa82269e4e66c80f
#
_cell.length_a   1.000
_cell.length_b   1.000
_cell.length_c   1.000
_cell.angle_alpha   90.00
_cell.angle_beta   90.00
_cell.angle_gamma   90.00
#
_symmetry.space_group_name_H-M   'P 1'
#
loop_
_entity.id
_entity.type
_entity.pdbx_description
1 polymer ?
#
loop_
_entity_poly.entity_id
_entity_poly.type
_entity_poly.pdbx_seq_one_letter_code
_entity_poly.pdbx_strand_id
1 'polypeptide(L)'
;MTVVDAHVHLWDLVARPQPWTAQFPALQRSFLLSELESVLNDHGLDAAVVVQAGDTTGETLDLLALAATTPRLAGVVGWVDLDGPDVRGSFAALRAAPGGGKLVAVRHQLQVEADPRYLARPGVRNGLTAVAEAGLAFDVVVSPWQLPLVVETAAVLPGVRFVLDHAGKPPIASGDLRAWRADLARLAELPNVAVKVSGLVTEADWATWTQADLAPVIDHVLACFGAGRTMAGSDWPVCLLAADYATVRATLDPALSRLDAAGRGAVLGGSAARWYRTGA
;
A
#
# COMPACT_ATOMS: atom_id res chain seq x y z
N MET A 1 5.43 19.02 -10.36
CA MET A 1 4.90 18.18 -9.25
C MET A 1 4.91 16.77 -9.79
N THR A 2 5.63 15.88 -9.14
CA THR A 2 5.69 14.45 -9.53
C THR A 2 4.40 13.76 -9.09
N VAL A 3 3.70 13.12 -10.04
CA VAL A 3 2.47 12.36 -9.77
C VAL A 3 2.81 10.88 -9.69
N VAL A 4 2.56 10.27 -8.53
CA VAL A 4 2.94 8.89 -8.24
C VAL A 4 1.72 8.08 -7.89
N ASP A 5 1.57 6.90 -8.49
CA ASP A 5 0.69 5.88 -7.95
C ASP A 5 1.42 5.15 -6.81
N ALA A 6 0.96 5.34 -5.58
CA ALA A 6 1.65 4.79 -4.40
C ALA A 6 1.36 3.31 -4.15
N HIS A 7 0.53 2.66 -4.99
CA HIS A 7 0.17 1.25 -4.79
C HIS A 7 -0.27 0.58 -6.09
N VAL A 8 0.65 -0.13 -6.71
CA VAL A 8 0.37 -1.01 -7.86
C VAL A 8 0.99 -2.38 -7.65
N HIS A 9 0.48 -3.39 -8.35
CA HIS A 9 1.06 -4.73 -8.37
C HIS A 9 1.45 -5.15 -9.77
N LEU A 10 2.47 -5.99 -9.84
CA LEU A 10 2.87 -6.69 -11.06
C LEU A 10 3.07 -8.17 -10.70
N TRP A 11 2.62 -9.06 -11.56
CA TRP A 11 2.92 -10.48 -11.43
C TRP A 11 2.96 -11.15 -12.80
N ASP A 12 3.81 -12.16 -12.90
CA ASP A 12 3.86 -13.09 -14.01
C ASP A 12 3.50 -14.49 -13.52
N LEU A 13 2.30 -14.96 -13.86
CA LEU A 13 1.81 -16.27 -13.41
C LEU A 13 2.62 -17.45 -13.98
N VAL A 14 3.36 -17.23 -15.08
CA VAL A 14 4.24 -18.26 -15.66
C VAL A 14 5.51 -18.37 -14.82
N ALA A 15 6.10 -17.24 -14.45
CA ALA A 15 7.33 -17.21 -13.66
C ALA A 15 7.07 -17.54 -12.17
N ARG A 16 5.96 -17.01 -11.61
CA ARG A 16 5.60 -17.18 -10.21
C ARG A 16 4.09 -17.25 -10.04
N PRO A 17 3.54 -18.43 -9.76
CA PRO A 17 2.10 -18.57 -9.50
C PRO A 17 1.62 -17.67 -8.35
N GLN A 18 0.42 -17.11 -8.52
CA GLN A 18 -0.29 -16.32 -7.49
C GLN A 18 -1.60 -17.04 -7.17
N PRO A 19 -1.60 -18.05 -6.25
CA PRO A 19 -2.76 -18.93 -6.02
C PRO A 19 -4.04 -18.15 -5.62
N TRP A 20 -3.90 -17.01 -4.96
CA TRP A 20 -5.02 -16.19 -4.54
C TRP A 20 -5.84 -15.64 -5.73
N THR A 21 -5.24 -15.50 -6.92
CA THR A 21 -5.94 -15.00 -8.11
C THR A 21 -6.94 -16.02 -8.66
N ALA A 22 -6.83 -17.30 -8.30
CA ALA A 22 -7.67 -18.36 -8.85
C ALA A 22 -9.18 -18.15 -8.64
N GLN A 23 -9.56 -17.43 -7.58
CA GLN A 23 -10.95 -17.09 -7.29
C GLN A 23 -11.46 -15.86 -8.07
N PHE A 24 -10.57 -15.16 -8.79
CA PHE A 24 -10.87 -13.91 -9.49
C PHE A 24 -10.49 -14.03 -10.98
N PRO A 25 -11.40 -14.47 -11.87
CA PRO A 25 -11.09 -14.69 -13.29
C PRO A 25 -10.43 -13.50 -13.99
N ALA A 26 -10.81 -12.26 -13.65
CA ALA A 26 -10.23 -11.05 -14.21
C ALA A 26 -8.75 -10.85 -13.84
N LEU A 27 -8.29 -11.43 -12.73
CA LEU A 27 -6.92 -11.34 -12.23
C LEU A 27 -6.08 -12.59 -12.53
N GLN A 28 -6.70 -13.66 -13.07
CA GLN A 28 -6.03 -14.92 -13.34
C GLN A 28 -5.24 -14.90 -14.67
N ARG A 29 -4.41 -13.85 -14.82
CA ARG A 29 -3.45 -13.69 -15.92
C ARG A 29 -2.23 -12.92 -15.42
N SER A 30 -1.16 -12.89 -16.19
CA SER A 30 -0.01 -12.02 -15.91
C SER A 30 -0.36 -10.56 -16.15
N PHE A 31 0.16 -9.68 -15.29
CA PHE A 31 0.11 -8.23 -15.42
C PHE A 31 1.55 -7.72 -15.37
N LEU A 32 2.06 -7.33 -16.53
CA LEU A 32 3.47 -7.07 -16.74
C LEU A 32 3.77 -5.57 -16.80
N LEU A 33 5.05 -5.23 -16.73
CA LEU A 33 5.54 -3.85 -16.77
C LEU A 33 5.01 -3.07 -17.97
N SER A 34 4.94 -3.68 -19.15
CA SER A 34 4.45 -3.00 -20.37
C SER A 34 3.01 -2.50 -20.25
N GLU A 35 2.15 -3.25 -19.54
CA GLU A 35 0.78 -2.81 -19.28
C GLU A 35 0.77 -1.64 -18.26
N LEU A 36 1.58 -1.73 -17.20
CA LEU A 36 1.71 -0.63 -16.25
C LEU A 36 2.24 0.64 -16.93
N GLU A 37 3.23 0.53 -17.80
CA GLU A 37 3.75 1.68 -18.54
C GLU A 37 2.69 2.34 -19.41
N SER A 38 1.81 1.56 -20.06
CA SER A 38 0.65 2.10 -20.79
C SER A 38 -0.29 2.85 -19.84
N VAL A 39 -0.65 2.25 -18.69
CA VAL A 39 -1.47 2.88 -17.66
C VAL A 39 -0.86 4.20 -17.19
N LEU A 40 0.45 4.22 -16.88
CA LEU A 40 1.14 5.43 -16.44
C LEU A 40 1.13 6.52 -17.51
N ASN A 41 1.30 6.15 -18.79
CA ASN A 41 1.27 7.10 -19.91
C ASN A 41 -0.11 7.67 -20.14
N ASP A 42 -1.13 6.80 -20.22
CA ASP A 42 -2.51 7.18 -20.55
C ASP A 42 -3.10 8.11 -19.49
N HIS A 43 -2.61 8.02 -18.25
CA HIS A 43 -3.14 8.78 -17.12
C HIS A 43 -2.17 9.86 -16.58
N GLY A 44 -1.08 10.13 -17.29
CA GLY A 44 -0.16 11.23 -16.95
C GLY A 44 0.51 11.06 -15.59
N LEU A 45 0.88 9.83 -15.23
CA LEU A 45 1.67 9.55 -14.02
C LEU A 45 3.16 9.54 -14.35
N ASP A 46 3.95 10.07 -13.46
CA ASP A 46 5.41 10.10 -13.60
C ASP A 46 6.03 8.79 -13.11
N ALA A 47 5.47 8.17 -12.06
CA ALA A 47 6.02 6.98 -11.44
C ALA A 47 4.98 6.16 -10.67
N ALA A 48 5.38 4.97 -10.23
CA ALA A 48 4.60 4.11 -9.34
C ALA A 48 5.48 3.46 -8.26
N VAL A 49 4.86 3.10 -7.14
CA VAL A 49 5.43 2.20 -6.13
C VAL A 49 4.82 0.83 -6.33
N VAL A 50 5.67 -0.14 -6.70
CA VAL A 50 5.21 -1.52 -6.89
C VAL A 50 5.25 -2.28 -5.57
N VAL A 51 4.16 -2.99 -5.27
CA VAL A 51 3.96 -3.72 -4.03
C VAL A 51 3.89 -5.22 -4.33
N GLN A 52 4.53 -6.03 -3.47
CA GLN A 52 4.44 -7.49 -3.59
C GLN A 52 2.97 -7.97 -3.60
N ALA A 53 2.68 -9.04 -4.33
CA ALA A 53 1.38 -9.70 -4.39
C ALA A 53 1.34 -11.00 -3.57
N GLY A 54 2.49 -11.64 -3.38
CA GLY A 54 2.68 -12.85 -2.59
C GLY A 54 3.76 -12.70 -1.51
N ASP A 55 3.66 -13.49 -0.45
CA ASP A 55 4.54 -13.40 0.72
C ASP A 55 5.83 -14.22 0.50
N THR A 56 6.67 -13.77 -0.44
CA THR A 56 7.95 -14.44 -0.74
C THR A 56 9.09 -13.45 -0.99
N THR A 57 10.26 -13.76 -0.45
CA THR A 57 11.49 -13.01 -0.76
C THR A 57 11.88 -13.11 -2.24
N GLY A 58 11.53 -14.23 -2.90
CA GLY A 58 11.79 -14.42 -4.32
C GLY A 58 11.03 -13.40 -5.18
N GLU A 59 9.76 -13.11 -4.89
CA GLU A 59 9.02 -12.06 -5.58
C GLU A 59 9.63 -10.66 -5.33
N THR A 60 10.06 -10.41 -4.09
CA THR A 60 10.76 -9.15 -3.76
C THR A 60 11.99 -8.96 -4.64
N LEU A 61 12.80 -10.02 -4.83
CA LEU A 61 13.99 -9.97 -5.71
C LEU A 61 13.62 -9.74 -7.17
N ASP A 62 12.56 -10.37 -7.67
CA ASP A 62 12.07 -10.16 -9.03
C ASP A 62 11.64 -8.70 -9.27
N LEU A 63 10.88 -8.13 -8.32
CA LEU A 63 10.45 -6.72 -8.38
C LEU A 63 11.63 -5.74 -8.28
N LEU A 64 12.62 -6.03 -7.44
CA LEU A 64 13.83 -5.21 -7.33
C LEU A 64 14.63 -5.25 -8.62
N ALA A 65 14.83 -6.42 -9.21
CA ALA A 65 15.53 -6.57 -10.50
C ALA A 65 14.82 -5.79 -11.62
N LEU A 66 13.49 -5.82 -11.65
CA LEU A 66 12.68 -5.03 -12.58
C LEU A 66 12.88 -3.51 -12.35
N ALA A 67 12.83 -3.08 -11.10
CA ALA A 67 12.99 -1.67 -10.72
C ALA A 67 14.41 -1.15 -10.96
N ALA A 68 15.43 -2.02 -11.00
CA ALA A 68 16.80 -1.66 -11.32
C ALA A 68 16.94 -1.01 -12.71
N THR A 69 16.11 -1.46 -13.67
CA THR A 69 16.15 -1.03 -15.08
C THR A 69 14.97 -0.12 -15.47
N THR A 70 14.05 0.12 -14.53
CA THR A 70 12.82 0.89 -14.77
C THR A 70 12.75 2.12 -13.88
N PRO A 71 13.21 3.30 -14.36
CA PRO A 71 13.24 4.53 -13.55
C PRO A 71 11.86 4.91 -12.97
N ARG A 72 10.79 4.65 -13.72
CA ARG A 72 9.40 4.94 -13.30
C ARG A 72 8.89 4.06 -12.15
N LEU A 73 9.53 2.95 -11.82
CA LEU A 73 9.32 2.26 -10.56
C LEU A 73 10.11 3.00 -9.48
N ALA A 74 9.44 3.94 -8.80
CA ALA A 74 10.04 4.81 -7.79
C ALA A 74 10.47 4.05 -6.53
N GLY A 75 9.79 2.94 -6.22
CA GLY A 75 10.09 2.10 -5.07
C GLY A 75 9.44 0.72 -5.16
N VAL A 76 9.97 -0.19 -4.37
CA VAL A 76 9.47 -1.56 -4.19
C VAL A 76 9.08 -1.74 -2.73
N VAL A 77 7.85 -2.15 -2.49
CA VAL A 77 7.38 -2.68 -1.21
C VAL A 77 7.46 -4.19 -1.31
N GLY A 78 8.46 -4.77 -0.65
CA GLY A 78 8.73 -6.21 -0.70
C GLY A 78 8.17 -6.98 0.48
N TRP A 79 8.65 -8.19 0.65
CA TRP A 79 8.32 -9.06 1.78
C TRP A 79 9.59 -9.70 2.36
N VAL A 80 9.59 -9.82 3.68
CA VAL A 80 10.51 -10.68 4.45
C VAL A 80 9.72 -11.35 5.58
N ASP A 81 10.21 -12.51 6.05
CA ASP A 81 9.69 -13.12 7.27
C ASP A 81 10.14 -12.29 8.49
N LEU A 82 9.20 -11.49 9.04
CA LEU A 82 9.48 -10.63 10.20
C LEU A 82 9.74 -11.40 11.50
N ASP A 83 9.21 -12.64 11.60
CA ASP A 83 9.42 -13.55 12.75
C ASP A 83 10.59 -14.51 12.51
N GLY A 84 11.26 -14.37 11.38
CA GLY A 84 12.38 -15.20 10.98
C GLY A 84 13.64 -15.01 11.86
N PRO A 85 14.53 -16.01 11.87
CA PRO A 85 15.70 -16.02 12.75
C PRO A 85 16.75 -14.95 12.41
N ASP A 86 16.80 -14.47 11.15
CA ASP A 86 17.78 -13.48 10.69
C ASP A 86 17.12 -12.44 9.73
N VAL A 87 16.20 -11.66 10.27
CA VAL A 87 15.53 -10.61 9.50
C VAL A 87 16.50 -9.50 9.04
N ARG A 88 17.54 -9.20 9.85
CA ARG A 88 18.55 -8.18 9.50
C ARG A 88 19.42 -8.64 8.34
N GLY A 89 19.85 -9.90 8.34
CA GLY A 89 20.54 -10.51 7.20
C GLY A 89 19.69 -10.55 5.94
N SER A 90 18.39 -10.79 6.07
CA SER A 90 17.45 -10.73 4.95
C SER A 90 17.39 -9.32 4.32
N PHE A 91 17.34 -8.25 5.13
CA PHE A 91 17.40 -6.88 4.61
C PHE A 91 18.73 -6.56 3.96
N ALA A 92 19.86 -7.00 4.54
CA ALA A 92 21.19 -6.81 3.96
C ALA A 92 21.29 -7.50 2.58
N ALA A 93 20.77 -8.73 2.46
CA ALA A 93 20.75 -9.47 1.20
C ALA A 93 19.90 -8.77 0.14
N LEU A 94 18.69 -8.31 0.49
CA LEU A 94 17.82 -7.56 -0.43
C LEU A 94 18.48 -6.23 -0.87
N ARG A 95 19.15 -5.52 0.03
CA ARG A 95 19.88 -4.28 -0.30
C ARG A 95 21.07 -4.52 -1.23
N ALA A 96 21.74 -5.67 -1.12
CA ALA A 96 22.86 -6.05 -1.98
C ALA A 96 22.42 -6.57 -3.37
N ALA A 97 21.17 -6.95 -3.54
CA ALA A 97 20.63 -7.46 -4.80
C ALA A 97 20.51 -6.34 -5.86
N PRO A 98 20.46 -6.69 -7.17
CA PRO A 98 20.14 -5.72 -8.22
C PRO A 98 18.85 -4.96 -7.89
N GLY A 99 18.91 -3.62 -7.97
CA GLY A 99 17.77 -2.77 -7.60
C GLY A 99 17.51 -2.63 -6.09
N GLY A 100 18.36 -3.18 -5.22
CA GLY A 100 18.18 -3.13 -3.75
C GLY A 100 18.05 -1.71 -3.18
N GLY A 101 18.59 -0.70 -3.85
CA GLY A 101 18.38 0.71 -3.50
C GLY A 101 16.92 1.19 -3.69
N LYS A 102 16.10 0.45 -4.46
CA LYS A 102 14.68 0.72 -4.66
C LYS A 102 13.78 0.07 -3.60
N LEU A 103 14.31 -0.75 -2.69
CA LEU A 103 13.52 -1.27 -1.56
C LEU A 103 13.19 -0.12 -0.61
N VAL A 104 11.92 0.25 -0.52
CA VAL A 104 11.45 1.40 0.28
C VAL A 104 10.62 0.98 1.51
N ALA A 105 9.99 -0.19 1.43
CA ALA A 105 9.20 -0.76 2.50
C ALA A 105 9.13 -2.28 2.39
N VAL A 106 8.62 -2.91 3.44
CA VAL A 106 8.13 -4.29 3.40
C VAL A 106 6.69 -4.34 3.89
N ARG A 107 5.93 -5.33 3.41
CA ARG A 107 4.54 -5.53 3.74
C ARG A 107 4.30 -6.94 4.26
N HIS A 108 3.36 -7.08 5.21
CA HIS A 108 2.79 -8.36 5.58
C HIS A 108 1.26 -8.30 5.43
N GLN A 109 0.68 -9.37 4.87
CA GLN A 109 -0.76 -9.45 4.58
C GLN A 109 -1.52 -9.95 5.82
N LEU A 110 -1.69 -9.09 6.83
CA LEU A 110 -2.35 -9.45 8.09
C LEU A 110 -3.80 -9.88 7.92
N GLN A 111 -4.46 -9.43 6.85
CA GLN A 111 -5.85 -9.79 6.56
C GLN A 111 -6.07 -11.30 6.36
N VAL A 112 -5.02 -12.03 5.96
CA VAL A 112 -5.05 -13.48 5.74
C VAL A 112 -4.18 -14.24 6.76
N GLU A 113 -3.58 -13.53 7.72
CA GLU A 113 -2.77 -14.12 8.78
C GLU A 113 -3.66 -14.92 9.76
N ALA A 114 -3.29 -16.18 10.01
CA ALA A 114 -4.06 -17.06 10.87
C ALA A 114 -4.01 -16.65 12.36
N ASP A 115 -2.90 -16.03 12.79
CA ASP A 115 -2.77 -15.53 14.15
C ASP A 115 -3.29 -14.08 14.25
N PRO A 116 -4.43 -13.86 14.90
CA PRO A 116 -5.00 -12.52 15.05
C PRO A 116 -4.11 -11.56 15.87
N ARG A 117 -3.09 -12.08 16.55
CA ARG A 117 -2.14 -11.31 17.35
C ARG A 117 -0.73 -11.29 16.76
N TYR A 118 -0.57 -11.59 15.47
CA TYR A 118 0.73 -11.66 14.80
C TYR A 118 1.63 -10.46 15.13
N LEU A 119 1.15 -9.22 15.02
CA LEU A 119 1.92 -8.01 15.35
C LEU A 119 2.33 -7.91 16.83
N ALA A 120 1.71 -8.66 17.72
CA ALA A 120 2.05 -8.68 19.14
C ALA A 120 3.17 -9.69 19.47
N ARG A 121 3.55 -10.58 18.54
CA ARG A 121 4.63 -11.55 18.73
C ARG A 121 5.95 -10.81 18.97
N PRO A 122 6.76 -11.23 19.97
CA PRO A 122 8.05 -10.60 20.24
C PRO A 122 9.01 -10.63 19.04
N GLY A 123 9.04 -11.74 18.28
CA GLY A 123 9.84 -11.88 17.07
C GLY A 123 9.44 -10.88 15.99
N VAL A 124 8.14 -10.74 15.73
CA VAL A 124 7.59 -9.75 14.78
C VAL A 124 7.91 -8.31 15.19
N ARG A 125 7.77 -7.97 16.48
CA ARG A 125 8.14 -6.64 17.00
C ARG A 125 9.63 -6.34 16.83
N ASN A 126 10.48 -7.35 17.04
CA ASN A 126 11.92 -7.25 16.74
C ASN A 126 12.15 -7.07 15.23
N GLY A 127 11.43 -7.81 14.39
CA GLY A 127 11.45 -7.64 12.93
C GLY A 127 11.04 -6.24 12.50
N LEU A 128 9.98 -5.67 13.07
CA LEU A 128 9.55 -4.30 12.82
C LEU A 128 10.62 -3.27 13.26
N THR A 129 11.31 -3.53 14.37
CA THR A 129 12.44 -2.70 14.78
C THR A 129 13.57 -2.76 13.73
N ALA A 130 13.86 -3.95 13.20
CA ALA A 130 14.85 -4.11 12.13
C ALA A 130 14.43 -3.41 10.83
N VAL A 131 13.12 -3.33 10.50
CA VAL A 131 12.60 -2.51 9.39
C VAL A 131 12.99 -1.04 9.56
N ALA A 132 12.79 -0.48 10.77
CA ALA A 132 13.16 0.91 11.06
C ALA A 132 14.68 1.13 10.99
N GLU A 133 15.47 0.21 11.53
CA GLU A 133 16.95 0.24 11.47
C GLU A 133 17.46 0.19 10.02
N ALA A 134 16.79 -0.57 9.15
CA ALA A 134 17.08 -0.61 7.72
C ALA A 134 16.63 0.67 6.98
N GLY A 135 16.00 1.62 7.66
CA GLY A 135 15.47 2.86 7.07
C GLY A 135 14.22 2.65 6.20
N LEU A 136 13.57 1.49 6.30
CA LEU A 136 12.38 1.12 5.53
C LEU A 136 11.10 1.58 6.24
N ALA A 137 10.00 1.64 5.49
CA ALA A 137 8.65 1.69 6.05
C ALA A 137 8.06 0.28 6.18
N PHE A 138 7.01 0.15 6.97
CA PHE A 138 6.21 -1.07 7.07
C PHE A 138 4.80 -0.78 6.54
N ASP A 139 4.47 -1.34 5.39
CA ASP A 139 3.12 -1.30 4.85
C ASP A 139 2.28 -2.37 5.55
N VAL A 140 1.08 -2.00 5.98
CA VAL A 140 0.21 -2.89 6.72
C VAL A 140 -1.15 -2.98 6.06
N VAL A 141 -1.48 -4.17 5.54
CA VAL A 141 -2.80 -4.47 4.99
C VAL A 141 -3.57 -5.34 5.99
N VAL A 142 -4.74 -4.85 6.41
CA VAL A 142 -5.54 -5.41 7.49
C VAL A 142 -7.02 -5.45 7.14
N SER A 143 -7.75 -6.35 7.77
CA SER A 143 -9.20 -6.24 7.89
C SER A 143 -9.55 -5.20 8.97
N PRO A 144 -10.73 -4.54 8.91
CA PRO A 144 -11.09 -3.46 9.83
C PRO A 144 -11.00 -3.84 11.31
N TRP A 145 -11.36 -5.07 11.66
CA TRP A 145 -11.31 -5.58 13.03
C TRP A 145 -9.90 -5.70 13.62
N GLN A 146 -8.85 -5.65 12.76
CA GLN A 146 -7.44 -5.69 13.17
C GLN A 146 -6.86 -4.29 13.45
N LEU A 147 -7.54 -3.21 13.08
CA LEU A 147 -7.05 -1.84 13.29
C LEU A 147 -6.65 -1.55 14.75
N PRO A 148 -7.41 -2.00 15.80
CA PRO A 148 -6.97 -1.81 17.18
C PRO A 148 -5.58 -2.36 17.48
N LEU A 149 -5.21 -3.51 16.91
CA LEU A 149 -3.87 -4.08 17.07
C LEU A 149 -2.80 -3.26 16.35
N VAL A 150 -3.12 -2.66 15.20
CA VAL A 150 -2.20 -1.75 14.49
C VAL A 150 -1.96 -0.49 15.33
N VAL A 151 -3.03 0.08 15.93
CA VAL A 151 -2.90 1.22 16.86
C VAL A 151 -1.97 0.88 18.02
N GLU A 152 -2.23 -0.26 18.69
CA GLU A 152 -1.38 -0.75 19.79
C GLU A 152 0.09 -0.88 19.36
N THR A 153 0.32 -1.51 18.21
CA THR A 153 1.67 -1.80 17.70
C THR A 153 2.41 -0.52 17.31
N ALA A 154 1.76 0.39 16.57
CA ALA A 154 2.38 1.64 16.14
C ALA A 154 2.69 2.57 17.33
N ALA A 155 1.86 2.56 18.37
CA ALA A 155 2.09 3.34 19.58
C ALA A 155 3.32 2.88 20.36
N VAL A 156 3.58 1.56 20.43
CA VAL A 156 4.75 1.02 21.15
C VAL A 156 6.03 0.99 20.32
N LEU A 157 5.94 1.23 19.00
CA LEU A 157 7.07 1.26 18.06
C LEU A 157 7.15 2.62 17.33
N PRO A 158 7.36 3.74 18.04
CA PRO A 158 7.32 5.08 17.42
C PRO A 158 8.46 5.32 16.40
N GLY A 159 9.51 4.51 16.42
CA GLY A 159 10.60 4.56 15.44
C GLY A 159 10.26 3.91 14.09
N VAL A 160 9.22 3.11 14.01
CA VAL A 160 8.77 2.45 12.78
C VAL A 160 7.80 3.37 12.02
N ARG A 161 8.03 3.57 10.74
CA ARG A 161 7.07 4.25 9.86
C ARG A 161 6.07 3.24 9.33
N PHE A 162 4.82 3.36 9.76
CA PHE A 162 3.71 2.53 9.27
C PHE A 162 3.02 3.22 8.11
N VAL A 163 2.65 2.46 7.08
CA VAL A 163 1.79 2.92 6.00
C VAL A 163 0.59 1.98 5.94
N LEU A 164 -0.59 2.50 6.26
CA LEU A 164 -1.83 1.73 6.24
C LEU A 164 -2.33 1.60 4.80
N ASP A 165 -2.33 0.41 4.25
CA ASP A 165 -2.87 0.13 2.92
C ASP A 165 -4.40 0.23 2.90
N HIS A 166 -4.95 0.72 1.78
CA HIS A 166 -6.39 0.72 1.46
C HIS A 166 -7.27 1.34 2.56
N ALA A 167 -6.75 2.38 3.25
CA ALA A 167 -7.41 3.00 4.40
C ALA A 167 -7.85 1.99 5.48
N GLY A 168 -7.18 0.83 5.60
CA GLY A 168 -7.54 -0.25 6.52
C GLY A 168 -8.81 -0.99 6.12
N LYS A 169 -9.11 -1.05 4.82
CA LYS A 169 -10.22 -1.80 4.22
C LYS A 169 -11.58 -1.47 4.84
N PRO A 170 -12.05 -0.21 4.74
CA PRO A 170 -13.33 0.21 5.30
C PRO A 170 -14.48 -0.66 4.76
N PRO A 171 -15.44 -1.08 5.59
CA PRO A 171 -16.52 -1.95 5.17
C PRO A 171 -17.60 -1.17 4.38
N ILE A 172 -17.23 -0.67 3.18
CA ILE A 172 -18.05 0.23 2.34
C ILE A 172 -19.33 -0.47 1.90
N ALA A 173 -19.22 -1.72 1.45
CA ALA A 173 -20.40 -2.49 1.00
C ALA A 173 -21.48 -2.64 2.08
N SER A 174 -21.12 -2.69 3.35
CA SER A 174 -22.09 -2.77 4.44
C SER A 174 -22.68 -1.42 4.85
N GLY A 175 -21.98 -0.33 4.54
CA GLY A 175 -22.33 1.03 4.99
C GLY A 175 -22.07 1.31 6.47
N ASP A 176 -21.69 0.33 7.29
CA ASP A 176 -21.40 0.54 8.71
C ASP A 176 -19.93 0.89 8.96
N LEU A 177 -19.62 2.15 8.83
CA LEU A 177 -18.26 2.69 8.97
C LEU A 177 -17.91 3.11 10.40
N ARG A 178 -18.80 2.92 11.40
CA ARG A 178 -18.64 3.51 12.74
C ARG A 178 -17.38 3.05 13.47
N ALA A 179 -17.18 1.73 13.57
CA ALA A 179 -16.00 1.17 14.24
C ALA A 179 -14.71 1.54 13.51
N TRP A 180 -14.69 1.37 12.18
CA TRP A 180 -13.57 1.74 11.34
C TRP A 180 -13.18 3.22 11.50
N ARG A 181 -14.16 4.14 11.49
CA ARG A 181 -13.89 5.59 11.69
C ARG A 181 -13.23 5.87 13.03
N ALA A 182 -13.69 5.24 14.08
CA ALA A 182 -13.13 5.43 15.42
C ALA A 182 -11.68 4.95 15.50
N ASP A 183 -11.39 3.75 14.97
CA ASP A 183 -10.06 3.18 15.02
C ASP A 183 -9.09 3.90 14.07
N LEU A 184 -9.56 4.32 12.89
CA LEU A 184 -8.76 5.13 11.96
C LEU A 184 -8.36 6.48 12.58
N ALA A 185 -9.29 7.14 13.28
CA ALA A 185 -9.00 8.40 13.96
C ALA A 185 -7.93 8.21 15.06
N ARG A 186 -8.03 7.14 15.87
CA ARG A 186 -7.00 6.79 16.87
C ARG A 186 -5.63 6.52 16.22
N LEU A 187 -5.63 5.82 15.09
CA LEU A 187 -4.38 5.54 14.36
C LEU A 187 -3.76 6.83 13.82
N ALA A 188 -4.58 7.77 13.37
CA ALA A 188 -4.14 9.06 12.86
C ALA A 188 -3.52 9.99 13.92
N GLU A 189 -3.78 9.78 15.21
CA GLU A 189 -3.12 10.50 16.31
C GLU A 189 -1.63 10.15 16.41
N LEU A 190 -1.21 9.01 15.85
CA LEU A 190 0.17 8.54 15.86
C LEU A 190 0.97 9.20 14.72
N PRO A 191 2.04 9.96 15.02
CA PRO A 191 2.79 10.71 14.00
C PRO A 191 3.61 9.80 13.05
N ASN A 192 3.85 8.56 13.45
CA ASN A 192 4.58 7.57 12.68
C ASN A 192 3.69 6.73 11.74
N VAL A 193 2.45 7.16 11.50
CA VAL A 193 1.51 6.46 10.61
C VAL A 193 1.07 7.37 9.45
N ALA A 194 1.12 6.84 8.24
CA ALA A 194 0.51 7.38 7.02
C ALA A 194 -0.52 6.39 6.47
N VAL A 195 -1.28 6.80 5.47
CA VAL A 195 -2.37 6.01 4.90
C VAL A 195 -2.40 6.13 3.38
N LYS A 196 -2.75 5.02 2.70
CA LYS A 196 -3.06 5.01 1.28
C LYS A 196 -4.56 5.05 1.05
N VAL A 197 -5.00 5.95 0.22
CA VAL A 197 -6.32 5.92 -0.42
C VAL A 197 -6.15 5.15 -1.72
N SER A 198 -6.36 3.85 -1.64
CA SER A 198 -6.21 2.86 -2.71
C SER A 198 -7.17 1.70 -2.47
N GLY A 199 -7.52 0.92 -3.48
CA GLY A 199 -8.31 -0.30 -3.35
C GLY A 199 -9.72 -0.12 -2.74
N LEU A 200 -10.25 1.10 -2.64
CA LEU A 200 -11.54 1.34 -1.99
C LEU A 200 -12.71 0.74 -2.77
N VAL A 201 -12.61 0.70 -4.09
CA VAL A 201 -13.65 0.15 -4.96
C VAL A 201 -13.86 -1.35 -4.72
N THR A 202 -12.83 -2.07 -4.29
CA THR A 202 -12.91 -3.50 -4.00
C THR A 202 -13.51 -3.81 -2.62
N GLU A 203 -13.66 -2.80 -1.75
CA GLU A 203 -14.33 -2.90 -0.45
C GLU A 203 -15.82 -2.49 -0.53
N ALA A 204 -16.25 -2.00 -1.70
CA ALA A 204 -17.64 -1.66 -2.02
C ALA A 204 -18.34 -2.82 -2.73
N ASP A 205 -19.62 -2.67 -3.06
CA ASP A 205 -20.31 -3.60 -3.96
C ASP A 205 -19.79 -3.40 -5.40
N TRP A 206 -19.11 -4.38 -5.93
CA TRP A 206 -18.37 -4.26 -7.21
C TRP A 206 -19.25 -3.92 -8.41
N ALA A 207 -20.55 -4.27 -8.38
CA ALA A 207 -21.46 -4.08 -9.48
C ALA A 207 -22.23 -2.75 -9.39
N THR A 208 -22.40 -2.19 -8.19
CA THR A 208 -23.35 -1.10 -7.95
C THR A 208 -22.78 0.12 -7.23
N TRP A 209 -21.51 0.08 -6.80
CA TRP A 209 -20.93 1.21 -6.09
C TRP A 209 -20.96 2.51 -6.90
N THR A 210 -21.02 3.61 -6.21
CA THR A 210 -20.99 4.97 -6.76
C THR A 210 -19.94 5.83 -6.05
N GLN A 211 -19.63 6.97 -6.62
CA GLN A 211 -18.78 7.98 -5.97
C GLN A 211 -19.29 8.37 -4.56
N ALA A 212 -20.60 8.37 -4.36
CA ALA A 212 -21.21 8.73 -3.07
C ALA A 212 -20.88 7.72 -1.96
N ASP A 213 -20.62 6.47 -2.32
CA ASP A 213 -20.27 5.42 -1.35
C ASP A 213 -18.81 5.58 -0.87
N LEU A 214 -17.91 6.07 -1.73
CA LEU A 214 -16.49 6.22 -1.45
C LEU A 214 -16.16 7.58 -0.81
N ALA A 215 -16.86 8.65 -1.19
CA ALA A 215 -16.57 10.00 -0.74
C ALA A 215 -16.50 10.15 0.79
N PRO A 216 -17.42 9.56 1.61
CA PRO A 216 -17.34 9.65 3.07
C PRO A 216 -16.10 9.01 3.67
N VAL A 217 -15.52 8.01 3.00
CA VAL A 217 -14.29 7.33 3.41
C VAL A 217 -13.09 8.22 3.10
N ILE A 218 -12.99 8.71 1.86
CA ILE A 218 -11.90 9.58 1.41
C ILE A 218 -11.85 10.86 2.26
N ASP A 219 -13.01 11.47 2.52
CA ASP A 219 -13.13 12.67 3.34
C ASP A 219 -12.68 12.43 4.78
N HIS A 220 -13.06 11.28 5.36
CA HIS A 220 -12.64 10.94 6.72
C HIS A 220 -11.13 10.69 6.82
N VAL A 221 -10.54 10.00 5.84
CA VAL A 221 -9.08 9.80 5.75
C VAL A 221 -8.37 11.14 5.72
N LEU A 222 -8.77 12.05 4.82
CA LEU A 222 -8.14 13.36 4.69
C LEU A 222 -8.34 14.23 5.94
N ALA A 223 -9.51 14.15 6.59
CA ALA A 223 -9.76 14.86 7.84
C ALA A 223 -8.86 14.39 8.98
N CYS A 224 -8.61 13.06 9.08
CA CYS A 224 -7.79 12.48 10.15
C CYS A 224 -6.29 12.63 9.91
N PHE A 225 -5.80 12.30 8.71
CA PHE A 225 -4.36 12.25 8.41
C PHE A 225 -3.82 13.54 7.78
N GLY A 226 -4.69 14.34 7.19
CA GLY A 226 -4.29 15.48 6.37
C GLY A 226 -3.58 15.06 5.08
N ALA A 227 -3.41 15.99 4.15
CA ALA A 227 -2.78 15.73 2.86
C ALA A 227 -1.34 15.20 2.99
N GLY A 228 -0.60 15.65 4.00
CA GLY A 228 0.82 15.29 4.19
C GLY A 228 1.08 13.86 4.65
N ARG A 229 0.06 13.12 5.07
CA ARG A 229 0.16 11.71 5.46
C ARG A 229 -0.80 10.81 4.67
N THR A 230 -1.41 11.34 3.62
CA THR A 230 -2.29 10.61 2.71
C THR A 230 -1.60 10.42 1.36
N MET A 231 -1.64 9.23 0.81
CA MET A 231 -1.06 8.87 -0.48
C MET A 231 -2.15 8.35 -1.41
N ALA A 232 -2.19 8.83 -2.65
CA ALA A 232 -3.03 8.28 -3.70
C ALA A 232 -2.42 7.01 -4.27
N GLY A 233 -3.22 5.96 -4.41
CA GLY A 233 -2.85 4.71 -5.07
C GLY A 233 -4.06 4.10 -5.77
N SER A 234 -3.86 3.33 -6.82
CA SER A 234 -4.94 2.70 -7.56
C SER A 234 -5.30 1.31 -7.04
N ASP A 235 -4.32 0.59 -6.53
CA ASP A 235 -4.36 -0.86 -6.32
C ASP A 235 -4.52 -1.62 -7.66
N TRP A 236 -3.98 -1.06 -8.76
CA TRP A 236 -3.95 -1.75 -10.04
C TRP A 236 -3.00 -2.96 -9.98
N PRO A 237 -3.37 -4.12 -10.54
CA PRO A 237 -4.58 -4.42 -11.30
C PRO A 237 -5.75 -4.94 -10.44
N VAL A 238 -5.62 -5.04 -9.11
CA VAL A 238 -6.67 -5.57 -8.22
C VAL A 238 -7.96 -4.74 -8.34
N CYS A 239 -7.85 -3.43 -8.51
CA CYS A 239 -9.00 -2.54 -8.70
C CYS A 239 -9.88 -2.91 -9.91
N LEU A 240 -9.33 -3.63 -10.92
CA LEU A 240 -10.07 -4.09 -12.11
C LEU A 240 -11.20 -5.08 -11.79
N LEU A 241 -11.26 -5.57 -10.55
CA LEU A 241 -12.42 -6.33 -10.06
C LEU A 241 -13.71 -5.50 -10.00
N ALA A 242 -13.57 -4.17 -9.83
CA ALA A 242 -14.72 -3.31 -9.57
C ALA A 242 -14.77 -2.05 -10.47
N ALA A 243 -13.65 -1.66 -11.08
CA ALA A 243 -13.58 -0.49 -11.96
C ALA A 243 -12.29 -0.49 -12.80
N ASP A 244 -12.30 0.24 -13.93
CA ASP A 244 -11.07 0.54 -14.66
C ASP A 244 -10.21 1.58 -13.92
N TYR A 245 -8.97 1.73 -14.37
CA TYR A 245 -7.99 2.62 -13.73
C TYR A 245 -8.45 4.08 -13.72
N ALA A 246 -9.02 4.57 -14.84
CA ALA A 246 -9.50 5.94 -14.97
C ALA A 246 -10.59 6.25 -13.94
N THR A 247 -11.56 5.35 -13.82
CA THR A 247 -12.66 5.45 -12.86
C THR A 247 -12.13 5.46 -11.41
N VAL A 248 -11.18 4.57 -11.07
CA VAL A 248 -10.56 4.56 -9.73
C VAL A 248 -9.87 5.90 -9.43
N ARG A 249 -9.10 6.42 -10.36
CA ARG A 249 -8.42 7.72 -10.21
C ARG A 249 -9.40 8.86 -9.97
N ALA A 250 -10.47 8.90 -10.76
CA ALA A 250 -11.50 9.94 -10.67
C ALA A 250 -12.22 9.97 -9.32
N THR A 251 -12.20 8.88 -8.56
CA THR A 251 -12.80 8.86 -7.20
C THR A 251 -12.19 9.88 -6.24
N LEU A 252 -10.94 10.27 -6.47
CA LEU A 252 -10.24 11.28 -5.65
C LEU A 252 -10.56 12.72 -6.03
N ASP A 253 -11.02 13.00 -7.25
CA ASP A 253 -11.16 14.36 -7.78
C ASP A 253 -12.00 15.29 -6.89
N PRO A 254 -13.17 14.87 -6.36
CA PRO A 254 -13.96 15.74 -5.49
C PRO A 254 -13.23 16.15 -4.21
N ALA A 255 -12.44 15.24 -3.65
CA ALA A 255 -11.65 15.51 -2.44
C ALA A 255 -10.44 16.41 -2.77
N LEU A 256 -9.73 16.10 -3.84
CA LEU A 256 -8.58 16.89 -4.30
C LEU A 256 -8.96 18.32 -4.69
N SER A 257 -10.15 18.54 -5.26
CA SER A 257 -10.61 19.87 -5.65
C SER A 257 -10.78 20.84 -4.46
N ARG A 258 -10.97 20.30 -3.24
CA ARG A 258 -11.09 21.07 -2.01
C ARG A 258 -9.74 21.41 -1.35
N LEU A 259 -8.66 20.79 -1.81
CA LEU A 259 -7.30 21.06 -1.32
C LEU A 259 -6.66 22.21 -2.11
N ASP A 260 -5.74 22.92 -1.48
CA ASP A 260 -4.84 23.84 -2.19
C ASP A 260 -3.83 23.08 -3.07
N ALA A 261 -3.02 23.80 -3.83
CA ALA A 261 -2.04 23.19 -4.73
C ALA A 261 -0.99 22.35 -3.98
N ALA A 262 -0.59 22.77 -2.78
CA ALA A 262 0.37 22.06 -1.96
C ALA A 262 -0.23 20.76 -1.41
N GLY A 263 -1.47 20.80 -0.94
CA GLY A 263 -2.19 19.63 -0.45
C GLY A 263 -2.45 18.59 -1.56
N ARG A 264 -2.88 19.05 -2.75
CA ARG A 264 -3.00 18.15 -3.92
C ARG A 264 -1.67 17.49 -4.26
N GLY A 265 -0.59 18.29 -4.29
CA GLY A 265 0.74 17.78 -4.55
C GLY A 265 1.22 16.77 -3.52
N ALA A 266 0.87 16.98 -2.26
CA ALA A 266 1.19 16.03 -1.19
C ALA A 266 0.49 14.70 -1.42
N VAL A 267 -0.82 14.67 -1.65
CA VAL A 267 -1.60 13.43 -1.85
C VAL A 267 -1.16 12.70 -3.12
N LEU A 268 -0.92 13.42 -4.22
CA LEU A 268 -0.62 12.82 -5.53
C LEU A 268 0.82 12.33 -5.71
N GLY A 269 1.71 12.55 -4.73
CA GLY A 269 3.09 12.05 -4.84
C GLY A 269 4.01 12.48 -3.71
N GLY A 270 3.88 13.72 -3.20
CA GLY A 270 4.79 14.25 -2.17
C GLY A 270 4.78 13.46 -0.87
N SER A 271 3.65 12.92 -0.45
CA SER A 271 3.55 12.06 0.74
C SER A 271 4.25 10.73 0.50
N ALA A 272 4.05 10.09 -0.68
CA ALA A 272 4.75 8.86 -1.04
C ALA A 272 6.27 9.08 -1.06
N ALA A 273 6.74 10.15 -1.72
CA ALA A 273 8.16 10.48 -1.76
C ALA A 273 8.78 10.62 -0.37
N ARG A 274 8.08 11.30 0.55
CA ARG A 274 8.54 11.51 1.92
C ARG A 274 8.55 10.24 2.77
N TRP A 275 7.45 9.49 2.74
CA TRP A 275 7.28 8.31 3.59
C TRP A 275 8.11 7.13 3.13
N TYR A 276 8.27 6.95 1.84
CA TYR A 276 9.11 5.92 1.25
C TYR A 276 10.55 6.37 0.99
N ARG A 277 10.86 7.67 1.21
CA ARG A 277 12.19 8.25 0.95
C ARG A 277 12.67 7.94 -0.46
N THR A 278 11.75 7.93 -1.42
CA THR A 278 12.12 7.85 -2.83
C THR A 278 12.76 9.16 -3.21
N GLY A 279 13.96 9.15 -3.77
CA GLY A 279 14.68 10.37 -4.16
C GLY A 279 14.06 11.08 -5.38
N ALA A 280 12.73 11.13 -5.46
CA ALA A 280 11.97 11.74 -6.56
C ALA A 280 11.62 13.21 -6.26
#